data_dd9338cd567ef7cce489e0d2df2e5371
#
_entry.id   dd9338cd567ef7cce489e0d2df2e5371
#
_cell.length_a   1.000
_cell.length_b   1.000
_cell.length_c   1.000
_cell.angle_alpha   90.00
_cell.angle_beta   90.00
_cell.angle_gamma   90.00
#
_symmetry.space_group_name_H-M   'P 1'
#
loop_
_entity.id
_entity.type
_entity.pdbx_description
1 polymer ?
#
loop_
_entity_poly.entity_id
_entity_poly.type
_entity_poly.pdbx_seq_one_letter_code
_entity_poly.pdbx_strand_id
1 'polypeptide(L)'
;MHTPARAGIQQQLSAVSCQTVSTTFGRDTAAGQSAAPLAVVTVTFSPGKHLAGLVDTLSSASSCETRLICADNGSTDGVPQAMAAERADVDFMPTGGNIGYGAAINAAARHLAAAREAGEIDGEYFLIVNPDVEFSPGSLDRLLACAREHPRAGAVGPRIEELDGSAYPSAREVPTLVTGIGHAVLYPVWPGNPFSKAYKAGENLTTVRPAGWLSGSCLLVRWEAFDAIGGFDERYFMYFEDIDFGDRLSRAGWDNIFCPDSVIFHDQGHSAKKHSRVTVPAHHDSAYRFQADRHPHAWQAPIRAALWLGLKGRAVLAGFWGSA
;
A
#
# COMPACT_ATOMS: atom_id res chain seq x y z
N MET A 1 2.46 33.63 -34.94
CA MET A 1 1.01 33.84 -35.04
C MET A 1 0.32 32.75 -34.25
N HIS A 2 -0.04 33.14 -33.04
CA HIS A 2 -1.27 32.89 -32.28
C HIS A 2 -1.82 31.45 -32.13
N THR A 3 -1.58 30.86 -30.99
CA THR A 3 -2.53 30.05 -30.24
C THR A 3 -3.81 30.86 -29.99
N PRO A 4 -5.04 30.26 -29.91
CA PRO A 4 -5.51 29.79 -28.60
C PRO A 4 -6.48 28.60 -28.70
N ALA A 5 -6.55 27.77 -27.66
CA ALA A 5 -7.79 27.18 -27.16
C ALA A 5 -7.54 26.32 -25.90
N ARG A 6 -7.51 27.00 -24.77
CA ARG A 6 -7.82 26.40 -23.47
C ARG A 6 -8.83 27.31 -22.78
N ALA A 7 -10.09 27.12 -23.10
CA ALA A 7 -11.20 27.63 -22.30
C ALA A 7 -12.46 26.85 -22.69
N GLY A 8 -13.01 26.05 -21.78
CA GLY A 8 -14.35 25.51 -21.98
C GLY A 8 -14.57 24.07 -21.55
N ILE A 9 -14.11 23.63 -20.36
CA ILE A 9 -14.75 22.52 -19.65
C ILE A 9 -14.66 22.83 -18.16
N GLN A 10 -15.39 23.84 -17.77
CA GLN A 10 -15.56 24.16 -16.37
C GLN A 10 -16.98 24.67 -16.17
N GLN A 11 -17.94 23.77 -16.26
CA GLN A 11 -19.31 23.96 -15.75
C GLN A 11 -20.13 22.70 -16.11
N GLN A 12 -20.14 21.74 -15.20
CA GLN A 12 -21.27 20.84 -14.89
C GLN A 12 -20.77 19.67 -14.00
N LEU A 13 -20.40 19.99 -12.77
CA LEU A 13 -20.43 19.02 -11.69
C LEU A 13 -21.17 19.70 -10.52
N SER A 14 -22.49 19.72 -10.67
CA SER A 14 -23.39 20.04 -9.57
C SER A 14 -23.32 18.89 -8.55
N ALA A 15 -23.23 19.27 -7.30
CA ALA A 15 -23.31 18.51 -6.09
C ALA A 15 -24.14 17.20 -6.22
N VAL A 16 -23.47 16.07 -6.15
CA VAL A 16 -24.12 14.80 -5.82
C VAL A 16 -24.24 14.78 -4.30
N SER A 17 -25.39 15.20 -3.82
CA SER A 17 -25.85 15.02 -2.46
C SER A 17 -25.77 13.53 -2.11
N CYS A 18 -25.12 13.22 -1.01
CA CYS A 18 -25.14 11.89 -0.37
C CYS A 18 -26.57 11.57 0.05
N GLN A 19 -27.39 11.02 -0.87
CA GLN A 19 -28.70 10.47 -0.55
C GLN A 19 -28.51 9.00 -0.18
N THR A 20 -28.59 8.74 1.12
CA THR A 20 -28.74 7.43 1.72
C THR A 20 -29.94 6.68 1.14
N VAL A 21 -29.67 5.61 0.40
CA VAL A 21 -30.68 4.57 0.14
C VAL A 21 -30.74 3.70 1.38
N SER A 22 -31.76 3.97 2.22
CA SER A 22 -32.08 3.22 3.43
C SER A 22 -32.73 1.90 3.04
N THR A 23 -32.01 0.80 3.15
CA THR A 23 -32.64 -0.51 3.39
C THR A 23 -32.52 -0.83 4.88
N THR A 24 -33.63 -0.86 5.52
CA THR A 24 -33.90 -1.08 6.92
C THR A 24 -33.21 -2.30 7.50
N PHE A 25 -32.17 -2.07 8.31
CA PHE A 25 -31.94 -2.81 9.54
C PHE A 25 -31.77 -1.77 10.65
N GLY A 26 -32.73 -1.73 11.58
CA GLY A 26 -32.84 -0.69 12.58
C GLY A 26 -31.64 -0.65 13.54
N ARG A 27 -30.99 0.47 13.52
CA ARG A 27 -30.45 1.18 14.67
C ARG A 27 -30.71 2.65 14.42
N ASP A 28 -31.63 3.21 15.20
CA ASP A 28 -31.78 4.64 15.31
C ASP A 28 -30.46 5.23 15.81
N THR A 29 -29.62 5.72 14.90
CA THR A 29 -28.51 6.60 15.26
C THR A 29 -29.07 8.01 15.37
N ALA A 30 -29.02 8.55 16.58
CA ALA A 30 -29.37 9.93 16.89
C ALA A 30 -28.76 10.90 15.88
N ALA A 31 -29.56 11.77 15.33
CA ALA A 31 -29.14 12.83 14.42
C ALA A 31 -28.07 13.73 15.08
N GLY A 32 -26.88 13.84 14.49
CA GLY A 32 -25.90 14.85 14.84
C GLY A 32 -24.49 14.39 15.21
N GLN A 33 -24.17 13.10 15.22
CA GLN A 33 -22.76 12.69 15.37
C GLN A 33 -22.09 12.62 13.99
N SER A 34 -21.04 13.41 13.76
CA SER A 34 -20.09 13.20 12.68
C SER A 34 -19.61 11.74 12.72
N ALA A 35 -19.51 11.10 11.56
CA ALA A 35 -18.91 9.77 11.49
C ALA A 35 -17.49 9.84 12.06
N ALA A 36 -17.08 8.82 12.81
CA ALA A 36 -15.73 8.77 13.37
C ALA A 36 -14.66 8.87 12.26
N PRO A 37 -13.56 9.60 12.48
CA PRO A 37 -12.53 9.83 11.47
C PRO A 37 -11.88 8.52 11.02
N LEU A 38 -11.55 8.42 9.73
CA LEU A 38 -10.78 7.31 9.20
C LEU A 38 -9.33 7.41 9.69
N ALA A 39 -8.83 6.37 10.33
CA ALA A 39 -7.41 6.29 10.66
C ALA A 39 -6.56 6.10 9.41
N VAL A 40 -5.53 6.93 9.26
CA VAL A 40 -4.55 6.87 8.18
C VAL A 40 -3.18 6.61 8.78
N VAL A 41 -2.53 5.51 8.42
CA VAL A 41 -1.21 5.13 8.93
C VAL A 41 -0.17 5.36 7.85
N THR A 42 0.83 6.18 8.13
CA THR A 42 2.01 6.36 7.28
C THR A 42 3.28 5.98 8.04
N VAL A 43 4.15 5.18 7.41
CA VAL A 43 5.45 4.83 7.99
C VAL A 43 6.46 5.87 7.57
N THR A 44 7.06 6.58 8.52
CA THR A 44 8.03 7.64 8.25
C THR A 44 9.47 7.22 8.59
N PHE A 45 10.40 7.61 7.72
CA PHE A 45 11.86 7.46 7.93
C PHE A 45 12.56 8.62 7.20
N SER A 46 12.61 9.78 7.83
CA SER A 46 13.11 11.05 7.26
C SER A 46 12.42 11.41 5.93
N PRO A 47 11.08 11.58 5.94
CA PRO A 47 10.27 11.78 4.73
C PRO A 47 10.52 13.11 4.03
N GLY A 48 11.14 14.09 4.70
CA GLY A 48 11.38 15.42 4.16
C GLY A 48 10.09 16.10 3.70
N LYS A 49 10.14 16.77 2.55
CA LYS A 49 9.01 17.51 1.97
C LYS A 49 7.81 16.63 1.56
N HIS A 50 8.01 15.34 1.38
CA HIS A 50 6.95 14.45 0.88
C HIS A 50 5.79 14.31 1.85
N LEU A 51 6.07 14.31 3.16
CA LEU A 51 5.02 14.24 4.18
C LEU A 51 4.04 15.43 4.06
N ALA A 52 4.52 16.60 3.71
CA ALA A 52 3.65 17.77 3.49
C ALA A 52 2.71 17.56 2.29
N GLY A 53 3.22 17.00 1.16
CA GLY A 53 2.41 16.69 -0.01
C GLY A 53 1.30 15.67 0.31
N LEU A 54 1.61 14.63 1.09
CA LEU A 54 0.62 13.68 1.58
C LEU A 54 -0.48 14.39 2.39
N VAL A 55 -0.10 15.17 3.40
CA VAL A 55 -1.03 15.85 4.32
C VAL A 55 -1.90 16.87 3.58
N ASP A 56 -1.32 17.65 2.69
CA ASP A 56 -2.04 18.68 1.93
C ASP A 56 -3.09 18.07 0.98
N THR A 57 -2.77 16.95 0.35
CA THR A 57 -3.69 16.29 -0.59
C THR A 57 -4.72 15.39 0.08
N LEU A 58 -4.44 14.85 1.27
CA LEU A 58 -5.33 13.98 2.03
C LEU A 58 -6.67 14.67 2.36
N SER A 59 -6.62 15.96 2.71
CA SER A 59 -7.82 16.73 3.04
C SER A 59 -8.83 16.89 1.89
N SER A 60 -8.37 16.84 0.64
CA SER A 60 -9.20 16.87 -0.56
C SER A 60 -9.56 15.48 -1.11
N ALA A 61 -8.91 14.45 -0.61
CA ALA A 61 -9.11 13.06 -1.05
C ALA A 61 -10.42 12.45 -0.55
N SER A 62 -10.94 12.94 0.58
CA SER A 62 -12.14 12.42 1.22
C SER A 62 -13.07 13.51 1.73
N SER A 63 -14.36 13.22 1.71
CA SER A 63 -15.39 13.97 2.40
C SER A 63 -15.48 13.60 3.90
N CYS A 64 -14.86 12.49 4.32
CA CYS A 64 -14.78 12.07 5.71
C CYS A 64 -13.56 12.67 6.39
N GLU A 65 -13.68 12.95 7.69
CA GLU A 65 -12.54 13.34 8.51
C GLU A 65 -11.49 12.22 8.55
N THR A 66 -10.22 12.58 8.57
CA THR A 66 -9.10 11.63 8.67
C THR A 66 -8.21 11.98 9.85
N ARG A 67 -7.61 10.98 10.48
CA ARG A 67 -6.59 11.12 11.51
C ARG A 67 -5.32 10.40 11.07
N LEU A 68 -4.27 11.16 10.80
CA LEU A 68 -3.01 10.64 10.31
C LEU A 68 -2.10 10.25 11.48
N ILE A 69 -1.59 9.03 11.45
CA ILE A 69 -0.60 8.51 12.39
C ILE A 69 0.73 8.34 11.66
N CYS A 70 1.74 9.13 12.03
CA CYS A 70 3.11 8.96 11.57
C CYS A 70 3.80 7.88 12.43
N ALA A 71 3.79 6.63 11.97
CA ALA A 71 4.54 5.52 12.60
C ALA A 71 6.03 5.69 12.26
N ASP A 72 6.77 6.36 13.13
CA ASP A 72 8.11 6.84 12.85
C ASP A 72 9.19 5.82 13.15
N ASN A 73 9.87 5.36 12.12
CA ASN A 73 10.96 4.39 12.17
C ASN A 73 12.34 5.04 12.47
N GLY A 74 12.35 6.19 13.13
CA GLY A 74 13.57 6.87 13.55
C GLY A 74 14.01 7.95 12.57
N SER A 75 13.11 8.83 12.17
CA SER A 75 13.43 10.03 11.37
C SER A 75 14.44 10.93 12.09
N THR A 76 15.37 11.47 11.33
CA THR A 76 16.40 12.39 11.81
C THR A 76 16.22 13.83 11.31
N ASP A 77 15.24 14.04 10.43
CA ASP A 77 14.93 15.34 9.83
C ASP A 77 13.95 16.19 10.67
N GLY A 78 13.34 15.62 11.71
CA GLY A 78 12.40 16.30 12.59
C GLY A 78 11.03 16.60 11.97
N VAL A 79 10.80 16.21 10.71
CA VAL A 79 9.59 16.56 9.96
C VAL A 79 8.32 15.94 10.54
N PRO A 80 8.26 14.62 10.89
CA PRO A 80 7.04 14.04 11.45
C PRO A 80 6.63 14.68 12.79
N GLN A 81 7.62 15.00 13.66
CA GLN A 81 7.39 15.65 14.94
C GLN A 81 6.85 17.08 14.76
N ALA A 82 7.44 17.84 13.84
CA ALA A 82 7.02 19.21 13.54
C ALA A 82 5.59 19.21 13.00
N MET A 83 5.26 18.29 12.07
CA MET A 83 3.93 18.18 11.49
C MET A 83 2.87 17.89 12.57
N ALA A 84 3.13 16.95 13.47
CA ALA A 84 2.22 16.63 14.57
C ALA A 84 2.08 17.79 15.60
N ALA A 85 3.10 18.61 15.76
CA ALA A 85 3.02 19.80 16.63
C ALA A 85 2.19 20.94 16.01
N GLU A 86 2.14 21.04 14.69
CA GLU A 86 1.42 22.07 13.94
C GLU A 86 -0.03 21.71 13.61
N ARG A 87 -0.36 20.40 13.56
CA ARG A 87 -1.66 19.91 13.10
C ARG A 87 -2.31 18.97 14.10
N ALA A 88 -3.53 19.28 14.53
CA ALA A 88 -4.30 18.49 15.47
C ALA A 88 -4.82 17.15 14.91
N ASP A 89 -4.85 16.99 13.58
CA ASP A 89 -5.27 15.80 12.85
C ASP A 89 -4.10 14.86 12.52
N VAL A 90 -2.88 15.16 13.01
CA VAL A 90 -1.67 14.36 12.83
C VAL A 90 -1.07 13.96 14.16
N ASP A 91 -0.85 12.66 14.34
CA ASP A 91 -0.20 12.09 15.51
C ASP A 91 1.21 11.59 15.16
N PHE A 92 2.16 11.84 16.05
CA PHE A 92 3.51 11.28 15.99
C PHE A 92 3.63 10.05 16.91
N MET A 93 3.92 8.89 16.33
CA MET A 93 4.11 7.64 17.07
C MET A 93 5.50 7.05 16.78
N PRO A 94 6.48 7.20 17.68
CA PRO A 94 7.80 6.59 17.51
C PRO A 94 7.72 5.07 17.69
N THR A 95 8.30 4.31 16.77
CA THR A 95 8.40 2.83 16.85
C THR A 95 9.61 2.35 17.67
N GLY A 96 10.48 3.26 18.09
CA GLY A 96 11.71 2.95 18.84
C GLY A 96 12.92 2.66 17.94
N GLY A 97 12.81 2.82 16.63
CA GLY A 97 13.87 2.62 15.64
C GLY A 97 13.32 2.07 14.33
N ASN A 98 14.19 1.78 13.36
CA ASN A 98 13.73 1.21 12.09
C ASN A 98 13.45 -0.29 12.23
N ILE A 99 12.20 -0.60 12.51
CA ILE A 99 11.69 -1.99 12.69
C ILE A 99 11.14 -2.62 11.41
N GLY A 100 11.19 -1.90 10.28
CA GLY A 100 10.63 -2.33 9.00
C GLY A 100 9.21 -1.80 8.75
N TYR A 101 8.73 -1.95 7.50
CA TYR A 101 7.47 -1.35 7.06
C TYR A 101 6.25 -2.00 7.72
N GLY A 102 6.08 -3.31 7.53
CA GLY A 102 4.93 -4.05 8.06
C GLY A 102 4.87 -4.04 9.59
N ALA A 103 6.02 -4.14 10.28
CA ALA A 103 6.09 -4.07 11.72
C ALA A 103 5.67 -2.70 12.28
N ALA A 104 6.01 -1.61 11.58
CA ALA A 104 5.58 -0.26 11.95
C ALA A 104 4.06 -0.08 11.80
N ILE A 105 3.46 -0.62 10.74
CA ILE A 105 2.01 -0.63 10.54
C ILE A 105 1.32 -1.45 11.66
N ASN A 106 1.83 -2.63 11.98
CA ASN A 106 1.31 -3.43 13.09
C ASN A 106 1.40 -2.68 14.43
N ALA A 107 2.49 -1.96 14.67
CA ALA A 107 2.64 -1.14 15.88
C ALA A 107 1.59 -0.02 15.93
N ALA A 108 1.34 0.65 14.79
CA ALA A 108 0.30 1.67 14.69
C ALA A 108 -1.11 1.08 14.90
N ALA A 109 -1.40 -0.09 14.32
CA ALA A 109 -2.67 -0.78 14.53
C ALA A 109 -2.91 -1.13 16.01
N ARG A 110 -1.88 -1.61 16.71
CA ARG A 110 -1.94 -1.85 18.18
C ARG A 110 -2.16 -0.55 18.96
N HIS A 111 -1.51 0.53 18.56
CA HIS A 111 -1.68 1.86 19.18
C HIS A 111 -3.12 2.38 19.03
N LEU A 112 -3.74 2.13 17.90
CA LEU A 112 -5.11 2.55 17.56
C LEU A 112 -6.20 1.66 18.17
N ALA A 113 -5.86 0.51 18.75
CA ALA A 113 -6.84 -0.48 19.21
C ALA A 113 -7.85 0.11 20.21
N ALA A 114 -7.38 0.87 21.21
CA ALA A 114 -8.26 1.47 22.22
C ALA A 114 -9.18 2.55 21.61
N ALA A 115 -8.68 3.39 20.71
CA ALA A 115 -9.48 4.40 20.03
C ALA A 115 -10.54 3.76 19.12
N ARG A 116 -10.20 2.65 18.45
CA ARG A 116 -11.14 1.86 17.64
C ARG A 116 -12.25 1.25 18.51
N GLU A 117 -11.90 0.63 19.63
CA GLU A 117 -12.86 0.04 20.58
C GLU A 117 -13.79 1.09 21.19
N ALA A 118 -13.27 2.29 21.46
CA ALA A 118 -14.05 3.43 21.95
C ALA A 118 -14.93 4.09 20.87
N GLY A 119 -14.77 3.74 19.58
CA GLY A 119 -15.47 4.37 18.47
C GLY A 119 -14.97 5.80 18.15
N GLU A 120 -13.76 6.12 18.56
CA GLU A 120 -13.10 7.40 18.29
C GLU A 120 -12.51 7.48 16.88
N ILE A 121 -12.38 6.34 16.21
CA ILE A 121 -12.00 6.21 14.80
C ILE A 121 -12.92 5.22 14.10
N ASP A 122 -12.92 5.21 12.75
CA ASP A 122 -13.68 4.25 11.94
C ASP A 122 -13.35 2.81 12.35
N GLY A 123 -14.37 2.06 12.73
CA GLY A 123 -14.24 0.68 13.21
C GLY A 123 -14.20 -0.37 12.09
N GLU A 124 -14.51 0.02 10.85
CA GLU A 124 -14.59 -0.89 9.72
C GLU A 124 -13.31 -0.86 8.86
N TYR A 125 -12.76 0.34 8.60
CA TYR A 125 -11.61 0.51 7.73
C TYR A 125 -10.52 1.39 8.35
N PHE A 126 -9.30 1.24 7.85
CA PHE A 126 -8.20 2.19 7.99
C PHE A 126 -7.39 2.23 6.70
N LEU A 127 -6.68 3.31 6.49
CA LEU A 127 -5.82 3.51 5.33
C LEU A 127 -4.35 3.34 5.70
N ILE A 128 -3.61 2.58 4.92
CA ILE A 128 -2.15 2.50 4.95
C ILE A 128 -1.65 3.28 3.74
N VAL A 129 -0.69 4.18 3.92
CA VAL A 129 -0.18 5.01 2.82
C VAL A 129 1.29 5.39 3.03
N ASN A 130 2.08 5.38 1.96
CA ASN A 130 3.44 5.88 1.99
C ASN A 130 3.50 7.41 2.14
N PRO A 131 4.54 7.97 2.78
CA PRO A 131 4.64 9.41 3.00
C PRO A 131 4.91 10.22 1.72
N ASP A 132 5.24 9.58 0.60
CA ASP A 132 5.50 10.15 -0.72
C ASP A 132 4.35 9.95 -1.72
N VAL A 133 3.15 9.68 -1.20
CA VAL A 133 1.91 9.60 -1.97
C VAL A 133 1.18 10.94 -1.93
N GLU A 134 0.67 11.37 -3.08
CA GLU A 134 -0.27 12.48 -3.22
C GLU A 134 -1.60 11.96 -3.77
N PHE A 135 -2.70 12.41 -3.19
CA PHE A 135 -4.05 11.98 -3.55
C PHE A 135 -4.66 12.90 -4.61
N SER A 136 -5.33 12.32 -5.61
CA SER A 136 -6.26 13.11 -6.41
C SER A 136 -7.57 13.38 -5.63
N PRO A 137 -8.26 14.50 -5.91
CA PRO A 137 -9.51 14.86 -5.21
C PRO A 137 -10.55 13.75 -5.26
N GLY A 138 -11.12 13.39 -4.12
CA GLY A 138 -12.14 12.36 -3.96
C GLY A 138 -11.64 10.93 -4.17
N SER A 139 -10.33 10.68 -4.26
CA SER A 139 -9.79 9.33 -4.48
C SER A 139 -10.04 8.39 -3.30
N LEU A 140 -9.97 8.88 -2.08
CA LEU A 140 -10.26 8.08 -0.90
C LEU A 140 -11.74 7.76 -0.76
N ASP A 141 -12.64 8.69 -1.13
CA ASP A 141 -14.09 8.41 -1.19
C ASP A 141 -14.40 7.28 -2.18
N ARG A 142 -13.67 7.22 -3.32
CA ARG A 142 -13.81 6.14 -4.30
C ARG A 142 -13.31 4.80 -3.75
N LEU A 143 -12.21 4.77 -2.99
CA LEU A 143 -11.74 3.55 -2.31
C LEU A 143 -12.79 3.05 -1.30
N LEU A 144 -13.34 3.95 -0.48
CA LEU A 144 -14.37 3.61 0.49
C LEU A 144 -15.64 3.10 -0.18
N ALA A 145 -16.08 3.73 -1.27
CA ALA A 145 -17.23 3.27 -2.05
C ALA A 145 -16.98 1.86 -2.62
N CYS A 146 -15.82 1.66 -3.25
CA CYS A 146 -15.43 0.36 -3.79
C CYS A 146 -15.38 -0.73 -2.70
N ALA A 147 -14.85 -0.41 -1.51
CA ALA A 147 -14.82 -1.37 -0.39
C ALA A 147 -16.22 -1.77 0.09
N ARG A 148 -17.16 -0.82 0.11
CA ARG A 148 -18.58 -1.07 0.48
C ARG A 148 -19.31 -1.91 -0.57
N GLU A 149 -19.00 -1.74 -1.86
CA GLU A 149 -19.55 -2.55 -2.94
C GLU A 149 -19.00 -3.99 -2.96
N HIS A 150 -17.87 -4.23 -2.28
CA HIS A 150 -17.20 -5.53 -2.20
C HIS A 150 -17.10 -6.00 -0.74
N PRO A 151 -18.16 -6.57 -0.14
CA PRO A 151 -18.18 -6.91 1.30
C PRO A 151 -17.08 -7.90 1.74
N ARG A 152 -16.55 -8.68 0.80
CA ARG A 152 -15.42 -9.59 1.06
C ARG A 152 -14.05 -8.96 0.80
N ALA A 153 -13.99 -7.68 0.43
CA ALA A 153 -12.71 -7.00 0.28
C ALA A 153 -12.03 -6.84 1.64
N GLY A 154 -10.90 -7.51 1.82
CA GLY A 154 -10.00 -7.33 2.95
C GLY A 154 -9.06 -6.16 2.74
N ALA A 155 -8.70 -5.89 1.47
CA ALA A 155 -7.93 -4.73 1.07
C ALA A 155 -8.43 -4.19 -0.28
N VAL A 156 -8.41 -2.85 -0.43
CA VAL A 156 -8.71 -2.16 -1.69
C VAL A 156 -7.55 -1.22 -2.01
N GLY A 157 -7.02 -1.31 -3.23
CA GLY A 157 -5.90 -0.49 -3.69
C GLY A 157 -6.24 0.38 -4.88
N PRO A 158 -5.71 1.61 -4.96
CA PRO A 158 -5.94 2.55 -6.04
C PRO A 158 -5.10 2.25 -7.28
N ARG A 159 -5.43 2.91 -8.37
CA ARG A 159 -4.52 3.13 -9.48
C ARG A 159 -3.42 4.10 -9.04
N ILE A 160 -2.18 3.69 -9.23
CA ILE A 160 -1.00 4.50 -8.94
C ILE A 160 -0.47 5.05 -10.26
N GLU A 161 -0.30 6.36 -10.32
CA GLU A 161 0.36 7.06 -11.42
C GLU A 161 1.70 7.62 -10.95
N GLU A 162 2.71 7.52 -11.79
CA GLU A 162 3.99 8.18 -11.57
C GLU A 162 3.91 9.64 -12.05
N LEU A 163 4.85 10.49 -11.60
CA LEU A 163 4.86 11.90 -11.96
C LEU A 163 5.01 12.16 -13.47
N ASP A 164 5.52 11.20 -14.23
CA ASP A 164 5.60 11.26 -15.69
C ASP A 164 4.30 10.86 -16.41
N GLY A 165 3.26 10.51 -15.65
CA GLY A 165 1.97 10.06 -16.17
C GLY A 165 1.91 8.58 -16.53
N SER A 166 2.97 7.83 -16.30
CA SER A 166 2.95 6.37 -16.46
C SER A 166 2.20 5.72 -15.31
N ALA A 167 1.45 4.65 -15.62
CA ALA A 167 0.75 3.91 -14.59
C ALA A 167 1.64 2.82 -14.01
N TYR A 168 1.78 2.82 -12.69
CA TYR A 168 2.45 1.74 -11.96
C TYR A 168 1.51 0.55 -11.78
N PRO A 169 1.95 -0.68 -12.10
CA PRO A 169 1.11 -1.87 -11.92
C PRO A 169 0.99 -2.21 -10.42
N SER A 170 0.03 -1.56 -9.75
CA SER A 170 -0.21 -1.66 -8.30
C SER A 170 -1.02 -2.88 -7.87
N ALA A 171 -1.55 -3.67 -8.82
CA ALA A 171 -2.38 -4.84 -8.57
C ALA A 171 -1.92 -6.00 -9.46
N ARG A 172 -1.36 -7.04 -8.87
CA ARG A 172 -0.71 -8.14 -9.59
C ARG A 172 -1.12 -9.52 -9.04
N GLU A 173 -0.78 -10.56 -9.79
CA GLU A 173 -0.89 -11.93 -9.32
C GLU A 173 0.26 -12.27 -8.35
N VAL A 174 -0.02 -13.19 -7.42
CA VAL A 174 1.00 -13.67 -6.48
C VAL A 174 2.10 -14.41 -7.26
N PRO A 175 3.38 -14.03 -7.13
CA PRO A 175 4.45 -14.63 -7.88
C PRO A 175 4.66 -16.09 -7.47
N THR A 176 4.58 -16.99 -8.45
CA THR A 176 4.94 -18.41 -8.25
C THR A 176 6.46 -18.58 -8.41
N LEU A 177 6.97 -19.71 -7.90
CA LEU A 177 8.39 -20.09 -8.08
C LEU A 177 8.78 -20.12 -9.57
N VAL A 178 7.91 -20.70 -10.41
CA VAL A 178 8.15 -20.84 -11.85
C VAL A 178 8.18 -19.51 -12.55
N THR A 179 7.19 -18.64 -12.28
CA THR A 179 7.15 -17.30 -12.90
C THR A 179 8.27 -16.42 -12.40
N GLY A 180 8.62 -16.49 -11.10
CA GLY A 180 9.73 -15.73 -10.51
C GLY A 180 11.09 -16.12 -11.06
N ILE A 181 11.41 -17.43 -11.11
CA ILE A 181 12.68 -17.93 -11.66
C ILE A 181 12.74 -17.65 -13.17
N GLY A 182 11.69 -17.97 -13.90
CA GLY A 182 11.63 -17.74 -15.35
C GLY A 182 11.83 -16.27 -15.69
N HIS A 183 11.21 -15.36 -14.94
CA HIS A 183 11.44 -13.93 -15.07
C HIS A 183 12.89 -13.56 -14.76
N ALA A 184 13.41 -14.00 -13.60
CA ALA A 184 14.75 -13.63 -13.16
C ALA A 184 15.87 -14.07 -14.11
N VAL A 185 15.72 -15.25 -14.74
CA VAL A 185 16.73 -15.84 -15.65
C VAL A 185 16.59 -15.30 -17.07
N LEU A 186 15.38 -15.19 -17.59
CA LEU A 186 15.15 -14.90 -19.00
C LEU A 186 15.00 -13.40 -19.28
N TYR A 187 14.56 -12.59 -18.33
CA TYR A 187 14.31 -11.16 -18.54
C TYR A 187 15.53 -10.40 -19.08
N PRO A 188 16.78 -10.62 -18.62
CA PRO A 188 17.93 -9.89 -19.12
C PRO A 188 18.23 -10.10 -20.60
N VAL A 189 17.90 -11.28 -21.15
CA VAL A 189 18.17 -11.66 -22.55
C VAL A 189 16.91 -11.69 -23.42
N TRP A 190 15.75 -11.85 -22.81
CA TRP A 190 14.44 -11.89 -23.48
C TRP A 190 13.33 -11.25 -22.63
N PRO A 191 13.24 -9.91 -22.60
CA PRO A 191 12.29 -9.18 -21.75
C PRO A 191 10.81 -9.55 -21.98
N GLY A 192 10.44 -9.90 -23.22
CA GLY A 192 9.08 -10.29 -23.61
C GLY A 192 8.74 -11.78 -23.42
N ASN A 193 9.54 -12.56 -22.68
CA ASN A 193 9.29 -13.99 -22.49
C ASN A 193 7.98 -14.27 -21.70
N PRO A 194 7.36 -15.46 -21.87
CA PRO A 194 6.08 -15.80 -21.24
C PRO A 194 6.09 -15.67 -19.70
N PHE A 195 7.19 -16.02 -19.03
CA PHE A 195 7.30 -15.93 -17.58
C PHE A 195 7.33 -14.47 -17.11
N SER A 196 8.02 -13.59 -17.85
CA SER A 196 8.02 -12.17 -17.55
C SER A 196 6.66 -11.53 -17.80
N LYS A 197 5.95 -11.94 -18.85
CA LYS A 197 4.57 -11.53 -19.09
C LYS A 197 3.64 -12.00 -17.97
N ALA A 198 3.73 -13.27 -17.57
CA ALA A 198 2.95 -13.81 -16.47
C ALA A 198 3.30 -13.17 -15.11
N TYR A 199 4.58 -12.91 -14.85
CA TYR A 199 5.05 -12.22 -13.63
C TYR A 199 4.54 -10.77 -13.55
N LYS A 200 4.44 -10.11 -14.71
CA LYS A 200 3.89 -8.75 -14.84
C LYS A 200 2.39 -8.74 -15.12
N ALA A 201 1.73 -9.90 -15.25
CA ALA A 201 0.30 -9.99 -15.52
C ALA A 201 -0.51 -9.31 -14.41
N GLY A 202 -1.55 -8.61 -14.81
CA GLY A 202 -2.36 -7.78 -13.92
C GLY A 202 -2.50 -6.34 -14.44
N GLU A 203 -2.12 -6.09 -15.69
CA GLU A 203 -2.05 -4.74 -16.29
C GLU A 203 -3.42 -4.17 -16.73
N ASN A 204 -4.55 -4.81 -16.41
CA ASN A 204 -5.83 -4.13 -16.63
C ASN A 204 -6.02 -3.06 -15.56
N LEU A 205 -5.74 -1.82 -15.95
CA LEU A 205 -5.79 -0.63 -15.10
C LEU A 205 -7.09 0.16 -15.26
N THR A 206 -8.12 -0.40 -15.91
CA THR A 206 -9.35 0.32 -16.27
C THR A 206 -10.61 -0.22 -15.62
N THR A 207 -10.56 -1.43 -15.05
CA THR A 207 -11.74 -2.06 -14.44
C THR A 207 -11.48 -2.49 -13.01
N VAL A 208 -12.49 -2.35 -12.15
CA VAL A 208 -12.47 -2.93 -10.80
C VAL A 208 -12.34 -4.44 -10.94
N ARG A 209 -11.41 -5.04 -10.20
CA ARG A 209 -11.13 -6.48 -10.28
C ARG A 209 -10.44 -7.00 -9.04
N PRO A 210 -10.56 -8.30 -8.75
CA PRO A 210 -9.69 -8.93 -7.78
C PRO A 210 -8.23 -8.98 -8.29
N ALA A 211 -7.31 -9.04 -7.35
CA ALA A 211 -5.88 -9.22 -7.57
C ALA A 211 -5.30 -10.24 -6.57
N GLY A 212 -4.16 -10.82 -6.89
CA GLY A 212 -3.45 -11.66 -5.94
C GLY A 212 -2.86 -10.85 -4.78
N TRP A 213 -2.41 -9.64 -5.07
CA TRP A 213 -1.91 -8.68 -4.09
C TRP A 213 -1.97 -7.25 -4.65
N LEU A 214 -1.92 -6.28 -3.76
CA LEU A 214 -1.94 -4.85 -4.05
C LEU A 214 -0.68 -4.21 -3.47
N SER A 215 -0.19 -3.13 -4.12
CA SER A 215 0.98 -2.39 -3.64
C SER A 215 0.75 -1.80 -2.26
N GLY A 216 1.69 -2.01 -1.35
CA GLY A 216 1.67 -1.46 0.01
C GLY A 216 1.78 0.06 0.06
N SER A 217 2.05 0.75 -1.06
CA SER A 217 2.13 2.21 -1.06
C SER A 217 0.81 2.91 -0.75
N CYS A 218 -0.35 2.28 -1.05
CA CYS A 218 -1.65 2.77 -0.61
C CYS A 218 -2.67 1.63 -0.57
N LEU A 219 -3.19 1.32 0.62
CA LEU A 219 -4.15 0.24 0.87
C LEU A 219 -5.23 0.72 1.83
N LEU A 220 -6.49 0.71 1.40
CA LEU A 220 -7.61 0.75 2.32
C LEU A 220 -7.86 -0.66 2.83
N VAL A 221 -7.75 -0.87 4.14
CA VAL A 221 -7.77 -2.20 4.76
C VAL A 221 -8.97 -2.32 5.69
N ARG A 222 -9.70 -3.43 5.61
CA ARG A 222 -10.75 -3.78 6.56
C ARG A 222 -10.11 -4.29 7.85
N TRP A 223 -10.47 -3.71 8.99
CA TRP A 223 -9.94 -4.10 10.30
C TRP A 223 -10.15 -5.59 10.59
N GLU A 224 -11.37 -6.12 10.32
CA GLU A 224 -11.68 -7.53 10.51
C GLU A 224 -10.73 -8.45 9.73
N ALA A 225 -10.44 -8.09 8.48
CA ALA A 225 -9.54 -8.86 7.64
C ALA A 225 -8.09 -8.77 8.12
N PHE A 226 -7.65 -7.58 8.57
CA PHE A 226 -6.34 -7.37 9.18
C PHE A 226 -6.14 -8.22 10.43
N ASP A 227 -7.13 -8.19 11.34
CA ASP A 227 -7.11 -8.95 12.58
C ASP A 227 -7.14 -10.46 12.31
N ALA A 228 -7.95 -10.91 11.35
CA ALA A 228 -8.09 -12.33 11.00
C ALA A 228 -6.77 -12.98 10.55
N ILE A 229 -5.87 -12.22 9.93
CA ILE A 229 -4.56 -12.72 9.50
C ILE A 229 -3.42 -12.32 10.42
N GLY A 230 -3.70 -11.57 11.50
CA GLY A 230 -2.70 -11.10 12.46
C GLY A 230 -1.81 -9.96 11.93
N GLY A 231 -2.31 -9.16 10.98
CA GLY A 231 -1.58 -8.05 10.38
C GLY A 231 -0.48 -8.48 9.42
N PHE A 232 0.55 -7.65 9.26
CA PHE A 232 1.74 -7.96 8.45
C PHE A 232 2.64 -8.97 9.15
N ASP A 233 3.33 -9.80 8.39
CA ASP A 233 4.39 -10.67 8.93
C ASP A 233 5.66 -9.85 9.19
N GLU A 234 5.96 -9.62 10.47
CA GLU A 234 7.07 -8.77 10.91
C GLU A 234 8.45 -9.34 10.56
N ARG A 235 8.52 -10.57 10.02
CA ARG A 235 9.76 -11.17 9.52
C ARG A 235 10.25 -10.52 8.22
N TYR A 236 9.36 -9.79 7.51
CA TYR A 236 9.73 -8.98 6.36
C TYR A 236 10.13 -7.58 6.82
N PHE A 237 11.40 -7.25 6.65
CA PHE A 237 11.87 -5.91 6.96
C PHE A 237 11.39 -4.89 5.94
N MET A 238 11.52 -5.25 4.64
CA MET A 238 11.14 -4.43 3.49
C MET A 238 10.97 -5.32 2.25
N TYR A 239 9.99 -4.99 1.41
CA TYR A 239 9.57 -5.75 0.23
C TYR A 239 8.98 -7.12 0.53
N PHE A 240 8.05 -7.56 -0.29
CA PHE A 240 7.27 -8.79 -0.16
C PHE A 240 6.29 -8.81 1.03
N GLU A 241 6.34 -7.88 1.95
CA GLU A 241 5.36 -7.77 3.03
C GLU A 241 3.95 -7.55 2.50
N ASP A 242 3.81 -6.75 1.42
CA ASP A 242 2.54 -6.50 0.72
C ASP A 242 2.07 -7.71 -0.08
N ILE A 243 2.98 -8.43 -0.73
CA ILE A 243 2.68 -9.68 -1.44
C ILE A 243 2.22 -10.77 -0.46
N ASP A 244 2.93 -10.91 0.66
CA ASP A 244 2.59 -11.86 1.73
C ASP A 244 1.23 -11.51 2.35
N PHE A 245 1.01 -10.22 2.64
CA PHE A 245 -0.24 -9.72 3.18
C PHE A 245 -1.43 -10.07 2.27
N GLY A 246 -1.34 -9.75 0.98
CA GLY A 246 -2.38 -10.06 -0.01
C GLY A 246 -2.62 -11.56 -0.18
N ASP A 247 -1.56 -12.38 -0.19
CA ASP A 247 -1.67 -13.84 -0.27
C ASP A 247 -2.34 -14.44 0.98
N ARG A 248 -2.00 -13.94 2.20
CA ARG A 248 -2.64 -14.38 3.44
C ARG A 248 -4.10 -13.95 3.53
N LEU A 249 -4.45 -12.74 3.07
CA LEU A 249 -5.84 -12.31 2.93
C LEU A 249 -6.62 -13.28 2.04
N SER A 250 -6.11 -13.57 0.85
CA SER A 250 -6.76 -14.49 -0.09
C SER A 250 -6.95 -15.89 0.50
N ARG A 251 -5.96 -16.41 1.22
CA ARG A 251 -6.06 -17.72 1.91
C ARG A 251 -7.06 -17.72 3.06
N ALA A 252 -7.27 -16.58 3.69
CA ALA A 252 -8.27 -16.41 4.75
C ALA A 252 -9.69 -16.16 4.22
N GLY A 253 -9.88 -16.13 2.88
CA GLY A 253 -11.18 -15.95 2.22
C GLY A 253 -11.56 -14.50 1.94
N TRP A 254 -10.61 -13.55 2.11
CA TRP A 254 -10.77 -12.16 1.77
C TRP A 254 -10.27 -11.87 0.35
N ASP A 255 -10.87 -10.90 -0.30
CA ASP A 255 -10.48 -10.46 -1.64
C ASP A 255 -9.55 -9.23 -1.54
N ASN A 256 -8.55 -9.14 -2.42
CA ASN A 256 -7.78 -7.94 -2.70
C ASN A 256 -8.40 -7.28 -3.93
N ILE A 257 -8.95 -6.08 -3.82
CA ILE A 257 -9.70 -5.43 -4.90
C ILE A 257 -8.92 -4.23 -5.44
N PHE A 258 -8.66 -4.22 -6.73
CA PHE A 258 -8.12 -3.07 -7.44
C PHE A 258 -9.25 -2.11 -7.83
N CYS A 259 -9.12 -0.84 -7.46
CA CYS A 259 -10.08 0.23 -7.72
C CYS A 259 -9.44 1.29 -8.65
N PRO A 260 -9.59 1.20 -9.97
CA PRO A 260 -8.96 2.11 -10.93
C PRO A 260 -9.51 3.53 -10.90
N ASP A 261 -10.74 3.73 -10.41
CA ASP A 261 -11.38 5.04 -10.32
C ASP A 261 -10.78 5.90 -9.18
N SER A 262 -10.14 5.26 -8.21
CA SER A 262 -9.29 5.93 -7.23
C SER A 262 -7.89 6.10 -7.81
N VAL A 263 -7.41 7.33 -7.91
CA VAL A 263 -6.10 7.64 -8.47
C VAL A 263 -5.25 8.35 -7.43
N ILE A 264 -4.02 7.89 -7.28
CA ILE A 264 -2.98 8.53 -6.47
C ILE A 264 -1.72 8.72 -7.31
N PHE A 265 -0.90 9.66 -6.91
CA PHE A 265 0.43 9.89 -7.47
C PHE A 265 1.49 9.41 -6.47
N HIS A 266 2.53 8.74 -6.95
CA HIS A 266 3.58 8.21 -6.09
C HIS A 266 4.95 8.53 -6.69
N ASP A 267 5.75 9.33 -5.99
CA ASP A 267 7.11 9.69 -6.41
C ASP A 267 8.09 8.54 -6.11
N GLN A 268 8.01 7.49 -6.94
CA GLN A 268 8.86 6.30 -6.79
C GLN A 268 10.33 6.62 -7.01
N GLY A 269 11.13 6.43 -6.03
CA GLY A 269 12.56 6.29 -6.25
C GLY A 269 13.48 7.19 -5.45
N HIS A 270 12.97 8.09 -4.62
CA HIS A 270 13.85 8.90 -3.77
C HIS A 270 14.51 8.05 -2.68
N SER A 271 13.73 7.24 -1.98
CA SER A 271 14.24 6.40 -0.88
C SER A 271 14.95 5.14 -1.36
N ALA A 272 14.43 4.46 -2.39
CA ALA A 272 14.97 3.18 -2.86
C ALA A 272 16.33 3.33 -3.57
N LYS A 273 16.51 4.35 -4.41
CA LYS A 273 17.79 4.63 -5.11
C LYS A 273 18.88 5.08 -4.15
N LYS A 274 18.54 5.85 -3.12
CA LYS A 274 19.47 6.40 -2.14
C LYS A 274 20.05 5.34 -1.19
N HIS A 275 19.37 4.22 -1.00
CA HIS A 275 19.73 3.18 -0.03
C HIS A 275 19.93 1.78 -0.64
N SER A 276 20.38 1.69 -1.90
CA SER A 276 20.55 0.42 -2.64
C SER A 276 21.35 -0.66 -1.90
N ARG A 277 22.30 -0.28 -1.05
CA ARG A 277 23.10 -1.22 -0.23
C ARG A 277 22.27 -1.96 0.83
N VAL A 278 21.14 -1.39 1.28
CA VAL A 278 20.23 -2.00 2.25
C VAL A 278 19.05 -2.64 1.52
N THR A 279 18.50 -1.98 0.52
CA THR A 279 17.27 -2.40 -0.17
C THR A 279 17.47 -3.66 -1.02
N VAL A 280 18.62 -3.81 -1.70
CA VAL A 280 18.89 -5.00 -2.54
C VAL A 280 19.02 -6.29 -1.71
N PRO A 281 19.80 -6.34 -0.62
CA PRO A 281 19.82 -7.52 0.26
C PRO A 281 18.46 -7.84 0.87
N ALA A 282 17.75 -6.82 1.38
CA ALA A 282 16.42 -6.98 1.97
C ALA A 282 15.43 -7.59 0.98
N HIS A 283 15.41 -7.14 -0.28
CA HIS A 283 14.57 -7.69 -1.34
C HIS A 283 14.86 -9.19 -1.60
N HIS A 284 16.13 -9.59 -1.65
CA HIS A 284 16.50 -10.99 -1.88
C HIS A 284 16.18 -11.88 -0.68
N ASP A 285 16.38 -11.39 0.54
CA ASP A 285 16.05 -12.13 1.75
C ASP A 285 14.53 -12.30 1.90
N SER A 286 13.75 -11.26 1.59
CA SER A 286 12.29 -11.30 1.57
C SER A 286 11.77 -12.25 0.48
N ALA A 287 12.32 -12.20 -0.73
CA ALA A 287 11.96 -13.11 -1.82
C ALA A 287 12.23 -14.59 -1.44
N TYR A 288 13.39 -14.85 -0.81
CA TYR A 288 13.69 -16.19 -0.30
C TYR A 288 12.67 -16.64 0.75
N ARG A 289 12.40 -15.81 1.75
CA ARG A 289 11.43 -16.09 2.83
C ARG A 289 10.06 -16.44 2.24
N PHE A 290 9.54 -15.59 1.38
CA PHE A 290 8.24 -15.78 0.75
C PHE A 290 8.13 -17.13 0.05
N GLN A 291 9.14 -17.52 -0.70
CA GLN A 291 9.14 -18.82 -1.39
C GLN A 291 9.41 -19.99 -0.44
N ALA A 292 10.25 -19.79 0.58
CA ALA A 292 10.53 -20.85 1.57
C ALA A 292 9.31 -21.22 2.40
N ASP A 293 8.51 -20.24 2.81
CA ASP A 293 7.28 -20.44 3.58
C ASP A 293 6.20 -21.17 2.74
N ARG A 294 6.22 -21.00 1.40
CA ARG A 294 5.33 -21.72 0.46
C ARG A 294 5.81 -23.15 0.13
N HIS A 295 7.03 -23.50 0.53
CA HIS A 295 7.62 -24.84 0.35
C HIS A 295 8.11 -25.39 1.70
N PRO A 296 7.20 -25.63 2.69
CA PRO A 296 7.60 -25.90 4.07
C PRO A 296 8.07 -27.35 4.29
N HIS A 297 7.71 -28.30 3.40
CA HIS A 297 7.96 -29.72 3.61
C HIS A 297 9.45 -30.08 3.56
N ALA A 298 9.86 -31.07 4.35
CA ALA A 298 11.26 -31.50 4.42
C ALA A 298 11.82 -31.93 3.05
N TRP A 299 11.03 -32.64 2.23
CA TRP A 299 11.43 -33.06 0.89
C TRP A 299 11.67 -31.90 -0.09
N GLN A 300 11.17 -30.71 0.20
CA GLN A 300 11.41 -29.48 -0.57
C GLN A 300 12.70 -28.74 -0.15
N ALA A 301 13.46 -29.25 0.82
CA ALA A 301 14.70 -28.65 1.26
C ALA A 301 15.71 -28.38 0.11
N PRO A 302 15.87 -29.25 -0.90
CA PRO A 302 16.72 -28.96 -2.05
C PRO A 302 16.27 -27.74 -2.86
N ILE A 303 14.95 -27.52 -2.99
CA ILE A 303 14.38 -26.34 -3.68
C ILE A 303 14.75 -25.09 -2.91
N ARG A 304 14.55 -25.07 -1.58
CA ARG A 304 14.91 -23.94 -0.74
C ARG A 304 16.41 -23.64 -0.78
N ALA A 305 17.27 -24.67 -0.76
CA ALA A 305 18.71 -24.52 -0.86
C ALA A 305 19.13 -23.90 -2.21
N ALA A 306 18.57 -24.40 -3.32
CA ALA A 306 18.84 -23.86 -4.66
C ALA A 306 18.40 -22.38 -4.79
N LEU A 307 17.22 -22.04 -4.25
CA LEU A 307 16.71 -20.68 -4.19
C LEU A 307 17.65 -19.76 -3.40
N TRP A 308 18.05 -20.19 -2.20
CA TRP A 308 18.95 -19.42 -1.36
C TRP A 308 20.28 -19.13 -2.07
N LEU A 309 20.90 -20.17 -2.68
CA LEU A 309 22.14 -20.04 -3.43
C LEU A 309 21.99 -19.09 -4.63
N GLY A 310 20.90 -19.23 -5.39
CA GLY A 310 20.62 -18.39 -6.56
C GLY A 310 20.42 -16.91 -6.19
N LEU A 311 19.63 -16.63 -5.16
CA LEU A 311 19.37 -15.27 -4.69
C LEU A 311 20.62 -14.62 -4.06
N LYS A 312 21.40 -15.36 -3.25
CA LYS A 312 22.66 -14.86 -2.70
C LYS A 312 23.69 -14.62 -3.78
N GLY A 313 23.82 -15.51 -4.77
CA GLY A 313 24.69 -15.31 -5.94
C GLY A 313 24.32 -14.05 -6.72
N ARG A 314 23.01 -13.84 -6.97
CA ARG A 314 22.51 -12.63 -7.65
C ARG A 314 22.76 -11.36 -6.84
N ALA A 315 22.58 -11.40 -5.51
CA ALA A 315 22.85 -10.25 -4.64
C ALA A 315 24.33 -9.84 -4.70
N VAL A 316 25.26 -10.81 -4.70
CA VAL A 316 26.70 -10.57 -4.84
C VAL A 316 27.03 -9.96 -6.21
N LEU A 317 26.49 -10.54 -7.30
CA LEU A 317 26.70 -10.01 -8.65
C LEU A 317 26.14 -8.58 -8.80
N ALA A 318 24.95 -8.30 -8.30
CA ALA A 318 24.37 -6.96 -8.32
C ALA A 318 25.21 -5.94 -7.53
N GLY A 319 25.86 -6.35 -6.44
CA GLY A 319 26.81 -5.52 -5.69
C GLY A 319 28.06 -5.14 -6.49
N PHE A 320 28.55 -6.03 -7.36
CA PHE A 320 29.68 -5.74 -8.25
C PHE A 320 29.31 -4.81 -9.41
N TRP A 321 28.07 -4.88 -9.93
CA TRP A 321 27.65 -4.09 -11.10
C TRP A 321 27.08 -2.72 -10.72
N GLY A 322 26.66 -2.52 -9.46
CA GLY A 322 26.21 -1.22 -8.92
C GLY A 322 27.34 -0.31 -8.42
N SER A 323 28.59 -0.75 -8.56
CA SER A 323 29.80 -0.01 -8.17
C SER A 323 30.59 0.51 -9.38
N ALA A 324 30.08 0.36 -10.61
CA ALA A 324 30.71 0.83 -11.86
C ALA A 324 29.95 2.05 -12.41
#